data_8865175256b22c808c19568a01df181a
#
_entry.id   8865175256b22c808c19568a01df181a
#
_cell.length_a   1.000
_cell.length_b   1.000
_cell.length_c   1.000
_cell.angle_alpha   90.00
_cell.angle_beta   90.00
_cell.angle_gamma   90.00
#
_symmetry.space_group_name_H-M   'P 1'
#
loop_
_entity.id
_entity.type
_entity.pdbx_description
1 polymer ?
#
loop_
_entity_poly.entity_id
_entity_poly.type
_entity_poly.pdbx_seq_one_letter_code
_entity_poly.pdbx_strand_id
1 'polypeptide(L)'
;MLSTTYIAILILALLSGLTTLIGVALAIYFKKNIKFLVIGIGFSAGIMLLISFFELIPESVKAAGIVKALIALFLGISLIALLNFIVPHTHLVKEKGRIDHHLIKAAYLVAFGLILHDFPEGFAMANSYIYSPGLGLLVALAIAIHNIPEEFAMAAPIVLAKSKSFLYKTAFISGLAEPAGAVLGLVAVHFFQALNPLFMSFAAGAMIFISLDELFPMAKRYKKTSLFVLGIFLSIFVYLSLTILIPG
;
A
#
# COMPACT_ATOMS: atom_id res chain seq x y z
N MET A 1 11.62 16.24 -21.96
CA MET A 1 11.56 14.83 -21.50
C MET A 1 11.32 14.69 -20.00
N LEU A 2 12.11 15.29 -19.09
CA LEU A 2 11.87 15.17 -17.62
C LEU A 2 10.46 15.61 -17.19
N SER A 3 9.90 16.67 -17.79
CA SER A 3 8.56 17.15 -17.44
C SER A 3 7.44 16.16 -17.81
N THR A 4 7.53 15.48 -18.94
CA THR A 4 6.52 14.49 -19.36
C THR A 4 6.57 13.23 -18.51
N THR A 5 7.76 12.76 -18.13
CA THR A 5 7.94 11.63 -17.20
C THR A 5 7.34 11.94 -15.82
N TYR A 6 7.61 13.13 -15.27
CA TYR A 6 7.07 13.54 -13.98
C TYR A 6 5.53 13.64 -14.00
N ILE A 7 4.97 14.19 -15.06
CA ILE A 7 3.52 14.25 -15.25
C ILE A 7 2.93 12.84 -15.34
N ALA A 8 3.56 11.93 -16.08
CA ALA A 8 3.09 10.54 -16.18
C ALA A 8 3.06 9.85 -14.81
N ILE A 9 4.13 9.99 -14.01
CA ILE A 9 4.21 9.44 -12.66
C ILE A 9 3.08 9.99 -11.77
N LEU A 10 2.88 11.32 -11.78
CA LEU A 10 1.84 11.94 -10.95
C LEU A 10 0.42 11.53 -11.39
N ILE A 11 0.18 11.36 -12.68
CA ILE A 11 -1.10 10.85 -13.20
C ILE A 11 -1.30 9.40 -12.75
N LEU A 12 -0.28 8.54 -12.88
CA LEU A 12 -0.36 7.15 -12.44
C LEU A 12 -0.63 7.07 -10.93
N ALA A 13 0.09 7.82 -10.11
CA ALA A 13 -0.11 7.86 -8.67
C ALA A 13 -1.51 8.39 -8.29
N LEU A 14 -2.00 9.40 -9.00
CA LEU A 14 -3.36 9.90 -8.76
C LEU A 14 -4.43 8.86 -9.17
N LEU A 15 -4.28 8.22 -10.33
CA LEU A 15 -5.22 7.19 -10.79
C LEU A 15 -5.21 5.97 -9.86
N SER A 16 -4.03 5.55 -9.41
CA SER A 16 -3.87 4.47 -8.44
C SER A 16 -4.56 4.83 -7.11
N GLY A 17 -4.24 5.97 -6.53
CA GLY A 17 -4.86 6.43 -5.28
C GLY A 17 -6.38 6.60 -5.37
N LEU A 18 -6.93 6.96 -6.54
CA LEU A 18 -8.38 7.04 -6.73
C LEU A 18 -9.07 5.66 -6.73
N THR A 19 -8.35 4.55 -6.89
CA THR A 19 -8.93 3.21 -6.80
C THR A 19 -9.41 2.87 -5.39
N THR A 20 -8.90 3.55 -4.35
CA THR A 20 -9.40 3.47 -2.96
C THR A 20 -10.90 3.76 -2.87
N LEU A 21 -11.41 4.69 -3.69
CA LEU A 21 -12.84 5.00 -3.75
C LEU A 21 -13.68 3.80 -4.21
N ILE A 22 -13.13 2.96 -5.09
CA ILE A 22 -13.77 1.71 -5.54
C ILE A 22 -13.83 0.73 -4.36
N GLY A 23 -12.75 0.60 -3.59
CA GLY A 23 -12.69 -0.24 -2.38
C GLY A 23 -13.76 0.14 -1.36
N VAL A 24 -13.91 1.43 -1.06
CA VAL A 24 -14.99 1.93 -0.19
C VAL A 24 -16.38 1.65 -0.77
N ALA A 25 -16.58 1.86 -2.07
CA ALA A 25 -17.85 1.56 -2.72
C ALA A 25 -18.22 0.07 -2.55
N LEU A 26 -17.25 -0.83 -2.74
CA LEU A 26 -17.43 -2.26 -2.51
C LEU A 26 -17.72 -2.57 -1.04
N ALA A 27 -17.05 -1.91 -0.09
CA ALA A 27 -17.30 -2.08 1.35
C ALA A 27 -18.74 -1.68 1.71
N ILE A 28 -19.24 -0.58 1.14
CA ILE A 28 -20.62 -0.12 1.34
C ILE A 28 -21.63 -1.10 0.72
N TYR A 29 -21.31 -1.69 -0.43
CA TYR A 29 -22.19 -2.61 -1.14
C TYR A 29 -22.22 -4.00 -0.52
N PHE A 30 -21.04 -4.61 -0.33
CA PHE A 30 -20.91 -6.00 0.17
C PHE A 30 -20.96 -6.09 1.70
N LYS A 31 -20.84 -4.98 2.42
CA LYS A 31 -20.90 -4.87 3.89
C LYS A 31 -20.26 -6.10 4.57
N LYS A 32 -20.75 -6.76 5.48
CA LYS A 32 -20.20 -7.85 6.30
C LYS A 32 -19.68 -9.12 5.56
N ASN A 33 -19.27 -9.03 4.29
CA ASN A 33 -18.74 -10.22 3.60
C ASN A 33 -17.30 -10.56 4.05
N ILE A 34 -17.20 -11.29 5.17
CA ILE A 34 -15.92 -11.69 5.77
C ILE A 34 -15.05 -12.52 4.80
N LYS A 35 -15.66 -13.31 3.90
CA LYS A 35 -14.87 -14.11 2.95
C LYS A 35 -14.13 -13.19 1.98
N PHE A 36 -14.85 -12.26 1.37
CA PHE A 36 -14.26 -11.29 0.44
C PHE A 36 -13.20 -10.41 1.14
N LEU A 37 -13.47 -10.01 2.38
CA LEU A 37 -12.54 -9.22 3.19
C LEU A 37 -11.22 -9.98 3.41
N VAL A 38 -11.26 -11.22 3.87
CA VAL A 38 -10.04 -11.98 4.19
C VAL A 38 -9.25 -12.35 2.94
N ILE A 39 -9.93 -12.67 1.83
CA ILE A 39 -9.29 -12.87 0.52
C ILE A 39 -8.60 -11.57 0.08
N GLY A 40 -9.29 -10.43 0.21
CA GLY A 40 -8.74 -9.12 -0.14
C GLY A 40 -7.47 -8.78 0.65
N ILE A 41 -7.48 -8.95 1.98
CA ILE A 41 -6.28 -8.74 2.80
C ILE A 41 -5.11 -9.63 2.34
N GLY A 42 -5.38 -10.91 2.06
CA GLY A 42 -4.36 -11.83 1.57
C GLY A 42 -3.82 -11.43 0.20
N PHE A 43 -4.70 -10.93 -0.66
CA PHE A 43 -4.34 -10.47 -1.99
C PHE A 43 -3.44 -9.21 -1.92
N SER A 44 -3.83 -8.21 -1.12
CA SER A 44 -3.04 -6.98 -0.95
C SER A 44 -1.67 -7.27 -0.36
N ALA A 45 -1.62 -8.02 0.76
CA ALA A 45 -0.35 -8.43 1.36
C ALA A 45 0.54 -9.20 0.35
N GLY A 46 -0.06 -10.09 -0.45
CA GLY A 46 0.65 -10.87 -1.46
C GLY A 46 1.24 -9.99 -2.56
N ILE A 47 0.49 -9.06 -3.14
CA ILE A 47 0.99 -8.13 -4.17
C ILE A 47 2.15 -7.27 -3.63
N MET A 48 1.97 -6.66 -2.45
CA MET A 48 3.01 -5.83 -1.83
C MET A 48 4.31 -6.61 -1.61
N LEU A 49 4.23 -7.84 -1.10
CA LEU A 49 5.39 -8.69 -0.90
C LEU A 49 6.04 -9.13 -2.22
N LEU A 50 5.24 -9.49 -3.23
CA LEU A 50 5.74 -9.88 -4.54
C LEU A 50 6.51 -8.73 -5.22
N ILE A 51 5.95 -7.54 -5.26
CA ILE A 51 6.64 -6.36 -5.80
C ILE A 51 7.93 -6.08 -5.03
N SER A 52 7.86 -6.11 -3.70
CA SER A 52 9.03 -5.83 -2.86
C SER A 52 10.17 -6.82 -3.11
N PHE A 53 9.87 -8.14 -3.08
CA PHE A 53 10.90 -9.18 -3.17
C PHE A 53 11.37 -9.50 -4.58
N PHE A 54 10.50 -9.35 -5.58
CA PHE A 54 10.83 -9.78 -6.95
C PHE A 54 11.14 -8.62 -7.90
N GLU A 55 10.75 -7.38 -7.54
CA GLU A 55 11.01 -6.20 -8.36
C GLU A 55 11.96 -5.21 -7.65
N LEU A 56 11.50 -4.58 -6.57
CA LEU A 56 12.21 -3.43 -5.98
C LEU A 56 13.56 -3.82 -5.37
N ILE A 57 13.63 -4.88 -4.57
CA ILE A 57 14.86 -5.32 -3.93
C ILE A 57 15.86 -5.84 -4.96
N PRO A 58 15.52 -6.74 -5.91
CA PRO A 58 16.46 -7.24 -6.90
C PRO A 58 17.05 -6.13 -7.77
N GLU A 59 16.25 -5.18 -8.23
CA GLU A 59 16.75 -4.07 -9.02
C GLU A 59 17.66 -3.13 -8.22
N SER A 60 17.31 -2.88 -6.95
CA SER A 60 18.20 -2.15 -6.04
C SER A 60 19.53 -2.85 -5.82
N VAL A 61 19.52 -4.18 -5.62
CA VAL A 61 20.73 -4.99 -5.43
C VAL A 61 21.61 -5.00 -6.68
N LYS A 62 21.01 -5.15 -7.86
CA LYS A 62 21.73 -5.09 -9.15
C LYS A 62 22.43 -3.74 -9.34
N ALA A 63 21.76 -2.65 -9.03
CA ALA A 63 22.26 -1.30 -9.30
C ALA A 63 23.21 -0.76 -8.22
N ALA A 64 22.97 -1.07 -6.94
CA ALA A 64 23.71 -0.46 -5.82
C ALA A 64 24.54 -1.46 -4.99
N GLY A 65 24.36 -2.76 -5.22
CA GLY A 65 24.97 -3.84 -4.45
C GLY A 65 24.20 -4.21 -3.18
N ILE A 66 24.33 -5.47 -2.77
CA ILE A 66 23.50 -6.08 -1.72
C ILE A 66 23.58 -5.36 -0.35
N VAL A 67 24.78 -4.94 0.06
CA VAL A 67 24.97 -4.32 1.38
C VAL A 67 24.20 -3.00 1.48
N LYS A 68 24.33 -2.15 0.47
CA LYS A 68 23.64 -0.84 0.44
C LYS A 68 22.13 -1.03 0.33
N ALA A 69 21.66 -1.96 -0.51
CA ALA A 69 20.25 -2.29 -0.65
C ALA A 69 19.65 -2.79 0.67
N LEU A 70 20.33 -3.69 1.40
CA LEU A 70 19.87 -4.14 2.72
C LEU A 70 19.83 -3.02 3.75
N ILE A 71 20.82 -2.14 3.79
CA ILE A 71 20.80 -0.97 4.68
C ILE A 71 19.56 -0.10 4.38
N ALA A 72 19.30 0.21 3.12
CA ALA A 72 18.13 0.99 2.72
C ALA A 72 16.82 0.28 3.08
N LEU A 73 16.72 -1.03 2.86
CA LEU A 73 15.58 -1.86 3.27
C LEU A 73 15.29 -1.72 4.77
N PHE A 74 16.32 -1.93 5.60
CA PHE A 74 16.17 -1.82 7.06
C PHE A 74 15.84 -0.41 7.52
N LEU A 75 16.31 0.62 6.83
CA LEU A 75 15.90 2.01 7.11
C LEU A 75 14.41 2.21 6.80
N GLY A 76 13.89 1.65 5.71
CA GLY A 76 12.45 1.69 5.39
C GLY A 76 11.60 0.98 6.45
N ILE A 77 11.99 -0.25 6.82
CA ILE A 77 11.36 -1.01 7.92
C ILE A 77 11.37 -0.17 9.20
N SER A 78 12.52 0.37 9.58
CA SER A 78 12.69 1.11 10.84
C SER A 78 11.88 2.39 10.88
N LEU A 79 11.77 3.10 9.75
CA LEU A 79 10.97 4.32 9.68
C LEU A 79 9.49 4.02 9.94
N ILE A 80 8.92 3.04 9.24
CA ILE A 80 7.51 2.69 9.41
C ILE A 80 7.27 2.11 10.80
N ALA A 81 8.16 1.26 11.32
CA ALA A 81 8.08 0.74 12.68
C ALA A 81 8.08 1.87 13.72
N LEU A 82 8.93 2.89 13.54
CA LEU A 82 8.97 4.06 14.42
C LEU A 82 7.67 4.87 14.32
N LEU A 83 7.18 5.13 13.11
CA LEU A 83 5.92 5.85 12.92
C LEU A 83 4.74 5.08 13.54
N ASN A 84 4.71 3.75 13.39
CA ASN A 84 3.71 2.89 13.99
C ASN A 84 3.78 2.89 15.54
N PHE A 85 4.97 3.02 16.11
CA PHE A 85 5.16 3.14 17.55
C PHE A 85 4.68 4.49 18.09
N ILE A 86 4.94 5.59 17.36
CA ILE A 86 4.53 6.95 17.75
C ILE A 86 3.02 7.14 17.60
N VAL A 87 2.44 6.60 16.53
CA VAL A 87 1.00 6.68 16.28
C VAL A 87 0.41 5.27 16.35
N PRO A 88 -0.02 4.82 17.53
CA PRO A 88 -0.54 3.47 17.70
C PRO A 88 -1.76 3.25 16.78
N HIS A 89 -1.60 2.34 15.84
CA HIS A 89 -2.63 1.97 14.88
C HIS A 89 -3.71 1.10 15.51
N THR A 90 -4.85 1.01 14.87
CA THR A 90 -6.15 0.50 15.32
C THR A 90 -6.22 -0.97 15.72
N HIS A 91 -5.13 -1.71 15.75
CA HIS A 91 -5.13 -3.10 16.22
C HIS A 91 -5.61 -3.27 17.67
N LEU A 92 -5.68 -2.17 18.44
CA LEU A 92 -5.99 -2.16 19.86
C LEU A 92 -7.41 -1.72 20.21
N VAL A 93 -8.27 -1.38 19.24
CA VAL A 93 -9.66 -1.03 19.54
C VAL A 93 -10.45 -2.31 19.82
N LYS A 94 -10.43 -2.77 21.07
CA LYS A 94 -11.40 -3.74 21.56
C LYS A 94 -12.77 -3.09 21.60
N GLU A 95 -13.67 -3.55 20.73
CA GLU A 95 -15.09 -3.19 20.80
C GLU A 95 -15.67 -3.68 22.13
N LYS A 96 -15.79 -2.79 23.11
CA LYS A 96 -16.72 -2.93 24.24
C LYS A 96 -17.56 -1.68 24.34
N GLY A 97 -18.76 -1.79 23.82
CA GLY A 97 -20.00 -1.08 24.15
C GLY A 97 -19.93 0.36 24.62
N ARG A 98 -20.18 1.26 23.72
CA ARG A 98 -20.92 2.55 23.72
C ARG A 98 -20.41 3.40 22.57
N ILE A 99 -21.34 3.73 21.69
CA ILE A 99 -21.10 4.62 20.53
C ILE A 99 -20.90 6.02 21.09
N ASP A 100 -19.65 6.52 21.21
CA ASP A 100 -19.51 7.97 21.31
C ASP A 100 -18.14 8.55 20.85
N HIS A 101 -17.12 8.56 21.58
CA HIS A 101 -15.85 9.19 21.21
C HIS A 101 -14.81 8.18 20.72
N HIS A 102 -14.90 6.93 21.14
CA HIS A 102 -13.96 5.88 20.76
C HIS A 102 -14.05 5.48 19.29
N LEU A 103 -15.27 5.48 18.69
CA LEU A 103 -15.45 5.17 17.27
C LEU A 103 -14.93 6.28 16.36
N ILE A 104 -15.04 7.53 16.78
CA ILE A 104 -14.48 8.68 16.04
C ILE A 104 -12.96 8.58 16.05
N LYS A 105 -12.37 8.33 17.22
CA LYS A 105 -10.92 8.15 17.35
C LYS A 105 -10.42 6.95 16.53
N ALA A 106 -11.13 5.81 16.59
CA ALA A 106 -10.82 4.64 15.77
C ALA A 106 -10.84 4.95 14.26
N ALA A 107 -11.85 5.68 13.79
CA ALA A 107 -11.95 6.04 12.38
C ALA A 107 -10.83 6.99 11.91
N TYR A 108 -10.41 7.94 12.75
CA TYR A 108 -9.25 8.79 12.43
C TYR A 108 -7.93 8.00 12.45
N LEU A 109 -7.79 7.04 13.35
CA LEU A 109 -6.62 6.17 13.39
C LEU A 109 -6.55 5.24 12.16
N VAL A 110 -7.70 4.73 11.69
CA VAL A 110 -7.78 3.98 10.42
C VAL A 110 -7.39 4.87 9.25
N ALA A 111 -7.94 6.09 9.17
CA ALA A 111 -7.61 7.03 8.11
C ALA A 111 -6.11 7.37 8.08
N PHE A 112 -5.50 7.55 9.24
CA PHE A 112 -4.07 7.84 9.35
C PHE A 112 -3.23 6.60 8.99
N GLY A 113 -3.67 5.40 9.39
CA GLY A 113 -3.05 4.14 8.99
C GLY A 113 -2.99 4.02 7.47
N LEU A 114 -4.10 4.26 6.77
CA LEU A 114 -4.17 4.26 5.30
C LEU A 114 -3.18 5.24 4.66
N ILE A 115 -3.09 6.48 5.17
CA ILE A 115 -2.12 7.46 4.68
C ILE A 115 -0.68 6.94 4.82
N LEU A 116 -0.37 6.22 5.91
CA LEU A 116 0.96 5.63 6.12
C LEU A 116 1.25 4.44 5.18
N HIS A 117 0.20 3.75 4.68
CA HIS A 117 0.33 2.70 3.67
C HIS A 117 0.58 3.31 2.28
N ASP A 118 -0.31 4.16 1.83
CA ASP A 118 -0.35 4.69 0.48
C ASP A 118 0.87 5.57 0.15
N PHE A 119 1.45 6.23 1.16
CA PHE A 119 2.58 7.12 0.95
C PHE A 119 3.87 6.40 0.48
N PRO A 120 4.33 5.29 1.12
CA PRO A 120 5.44 4.47 0.61
C PRO A 120 5.21 3.89 -0.77
N GLU A 121 3.96 3.61 -1.13
CA GLU A 121 3.58 3.07 -2.44
C GLU A 121 3.79 4.09 -3.55
N GLY A 122 3.30 5.32 -3.35
CA GLY A 122 3.56 6.41 -4.28
C GLY A 122 5.05 6.71 -4.41
N PHE A 123 5.80 6.65 -3.32
CA PHE A 123 7.25 6.81 -3.33
C PHE A 123 7.94 5.67 -4.11
N ALA A 124 7.51 4.43 -3.94
CA ALA A 124 7.99 3.26 -4.69
C ALA A 124 7.71 3.43 -6.19
N MET A 125 6.48 3.82 -6.55
CA MET A 125 6.04 4.06 -7.92
C MET A 125 6.92 5.10 -8.62
N ALA A 126 7.18 6.25 -7.99
CA ALA A 126 8.02 7.29 -8.57
C ALA A 126 9.44 6.82 -8.82
N ASN A 127 10.06 6.18 -7.83
CA ASN A 127 11.46 5.73 -7.91
C ASN A 127 11.63 4.59 -8.92
N SER A 128 10.70 3.64 -8.97
CA SER A 128 10.72 2.55 -9.96
C SER A 128 10.52 3.07 -11.38
N TYR A 129 9.62 4.05 -11.60
CA TYR A 129 9.38 4.62 -12.92
C TYR A 129 10.59 5.43 -13.44
N ILE A 130 11.26 6.16 -12.57
CA ILE A 130 12.51 6.88 -12.92
C ILE A 130 13.64 5.90 -13.23
N TYR A 131 13.69 4.75 -12.54
CA TYR A 131 14.67 3.71 -12.78
C TYR A 131 14.42 3.00 -14.12
N SER A 132 13.20 2.52 -14.34
CA SER A 132 12.69 1.93 -15.59
C SER A 132 11.21 2.24 -15.75
N PRO A 133 10.78 2.84 -16.87
CA PRO A 133 9.35 3.08 -17.12
C PRO A 133 8.49 1.79 -17.10
N GLY A 134 9.03 0.66 -17.58
CA GLY A 134 8.35 -0.63 -17.53
C GLY A 134 8.13 -1.10 -16.09
N LEU A 135 9.20 -1.07 -15.27
CA LEU A 135 9.11 -1.39 -13.86
C LEU A 135 8.12 -0.47 -13.13
N GLY A 136 8.19 0.83 -13.38
CA GLY A 136 7.28 1.80 -12.76
C GLY A 136 5.81 1.59 -13.15
N LEU A 137 5.54 1.23 -14.40
CA LEU A 137 4.18 0.91 -14.85
C LEU A 137 3.67 -0.38 -14.20
N LEU A 138 4.50 -1.41 -14.09
CA LEU A 138 4.17 -2.66 -13.39
C LEU A 138 3.82 -2.36 -11.94
N VAL A 139 4.68 -1.63 -11.22
CA VAL A 139 4.47 -1.23 -9.82
C VAL A 139 3.16 -0.43 -9.69
N ALA A 140 2.94 0.57 -10.55
CA ALA A 140 1.74 1.41 -10.51
C ALA A 140 0.45 0.61 -10.70
N LEU A 141 0.41 -0.30 -11.68
CA LEU A 141 -0.78 -1.12 -11.92
C LEU A 141 -1.01 -2.14 -10.80
N ALA A 142 0.05 -2.73 -10.28
CA ALA A 142 -0.07 -3.66 -9.17
C ALA A 142 -0.59 -2.94 -7.91
N ILE A 143 -0.11 -1.72 -7.61
CA ILE A 143 -0.63 -0.88 -6.53
C ILE A 143 -2.10 -0.55 -6.77
N ALA A 144 -2.47 -0.04 -7.93
CA ALA A 144 -3.86 0.30 -8.24
C ALA A 144 -4.83 -0.89 -8.07
N ILE A 145 -4.39 -2.11 -8.42
CA ILE A 145 -5.22 -3.31 -8.30
C ILE A 145 -5.38 -3.74 -6.84
N HIS A 146 -4.31 -3.68 -6.02
CA HIS A 146 -4.40 -4.14 -4.63
C HIS A 146 -5.03 -3.12 -3.69
N ASN A 147 -5.01 -1.82 -3.99
CA ASN A 147 -5.69 -0.78 -3.21
C ASN A 147 -7.19 -1.03 -3.12
N ILE A 148 -7.81 -1.61 -4.15
CA ILE A 148 -9.25 -1.90 -4.13
C ILE A 148 -9.62 -2.87 -3.00
N PRO A 149 -9.04 -4.07 -2.89
CA PRO A 149 -9.32 -4.99 -1.77
C PRO A 149 -8.75 -4.50 -0.43
N GLU A 150 -7.68 -3.73 -0.42
CA GLU A 150 -7.10 -3.16 0.79
C GLU A 150 -8.06 -2.15 1.41
N GLU A 151 -8.47 -1.15 0.67
CA GLU A 151 -9.42 -0.15 1.14
C GLU A 151 -10.78 -0.78 1.51
N PHE A 152 -11.23 -1.80 0.76
CA PHE A 152 -12.39 -2.60 1.16
C PHE A 152 -12.20 -3.19 2.56
N ALA A 153 -11.04 -3.78 2.83
CA ALA A 153 -10.76 -4.44 4.11
C ALA A 153 -10.69 -3.43 5.27
N MET A 154 -10.15 -2.25 5.02
CA MET A 154 -10.05 -1.17 6.01
C MET A 154 -11.40 -0.49 6.27
N ALA A 155 -12.22 -0.28 5.25
CA ALA A 155 -13.53 0.36 5.37
C ALA A 155 -14.61 -0.58 5.93
N ALA A 156 -14.58 -1.88 5.62
CA ALA A 156 -15.62 -2.83 5.98
C ALA A 156 -15.96 -2.88 7.49
N PRO A 157 -15.00 -2.81 8.44
CA PRO A 157 -15.32 -2.80 9.87
C PRO A 157 -16.10 -1.58 10.33
N ILE A 158 -15.91 -0.43 9.68
CA ILE A 158 -16.49 0.85 10.09
C ILE A 158 -17.69 1.28 9.24
N VAL A 159 -18.02 0.54 8.18
CA VAL A 159 -19.10 0.88 7.23
C VAL A 159 -20.49 1.01 7.89
N LEU A 160 -20.73 0.32 9.00
CA LEU A 160 -21.99 0.37 9.74
C LEU A 160 -22.02 1.51 10.79
N ALA A 161 -20.84 2.00 11.20
CA ALA A 161 -20.70 2.99 12.26
C ALA A 161 -20.57 4.42 11.71
N LYS A 162 -20.26 4.59 10.42
CA LYS A 162 -19.97 5.88 9.81
C LYS A 162 -20.85 6.16 8.59
N SER A 163 -21.04 7.45 8.30
CA SER A 163 -21.76 7.87 7.10
C SER A 163 -20.98 7.53 5.83
N LYS A 164 -21.69 7.29 4.72
CA LYS A 164 -21.04 7.08 3.42
C LYS A 164 -20.12 8.25 3.04
N SER A 165 -20.55 9.50 3.32
CA SER A 165 -19.75 10.69 3.07
C SER A 165 -18.43 10.66 3.84
N PHE A 166 -18.43 10.22 5.09
CA PHE A 166 -17.21 10.08 5.88
C PHE A 166 -16.27 9.06 5.24
N LEU A 167 -16.77 7.87 4.87
CA LEU A 167 -15.96 6.81 4.26
C LEU A 167 -15.32 7.28 2.95
N TYR A 168 -16.09 7.91 2.05
CA TYR A 168 -15.55 8.43 0.80
C TYR A 168 -14.55 9.58 0.99
N LYS A 169 -14.78 10.47 1.96
CA LYS A 169 -13.82 11.54 2.28
C LYS A 169 -12.51 10.96 2.81
N THR A 170 -12.59 9.97 3.68
CA THR A 170 -11.41 9.30 4.22
C THR A 170 -10.61 8.61 3.12
N ALA A 171 -11.25 7.81 2.27
CA ALA A 171 -10.62 7.15 1.14
C ALA A 171 -10.01 8.15 0.13
N PHE A 172 -10.68 9.26 -0.13
CA PHE A 172 -10.15 10.30 -1.01
C PHE A 172 -8.88 10.95 -0.43
N ILE A 173 -8.89 11.26 0.88
CA ILE A 173 -7.72 11.84 1.55
C ILE A 173 -6.57 10.82 1.61
N SER A 174 -6.88 9.55 1.90
CA SER A 174 -5.90 8.46 1.88
C SER A 174 -5.30 8.32 0.49
N GLY A 175 -6.13 8.18 -0.54
CA GLY A 175 -5.66 8.04 -1.92
C GLY A 175 -4.83 9.22 -2.44
N LEU A 176 -4.90 10.40 -1.81
CA LEU A 176 -3.99 11.52 -2.09
C LEU A 176 -2.59 11.32 -1.48
N ALA A 177 -2.40 10.36 -0.57
CA ALA A 177 -1.09 10.05 -0.01
C ALA A 177 -0.15 9.42 -1.06
N GLU A 178 -0.68 8.64 -2.03
CA GLU A 178 0.14 8.13 -3.12
C GLU A 178 0.77 9.24 -3.99
N PRO A 179 0.00 10.18 -4.58
CA PRO A 179 0.63 11.28 -5.29
C PRO A 179 1.54 12.15 -4.41
N ALA A 180 1.25 12.29 -3.12
CA ALA A 180 2.16 12.96 -2.19
C ALA A 180 3.48 12.19 -2.01
N GLY A 181 3.42 10.87 -1.87
CA GLY A 181 4.59 9.98 -1.84
C GLY A 181 5.38 10.04 -3.15
N ALA A 182 4.67 10.04 -4.29
CA ALA A 182 5.30 10.18 -5.61
C ALA A 182 6.02 11.52 -5.75
N VAL A 183 5.42 12.62 -5.31
CA VAL A 183 6.10 13.94 -5.28
C VAL A 183 7.37 13.88 -4.46
N LEU A 184 7.32 13.29 -3.25
CA LEU A 184 8.53 13.14 -2.43
C LEU A 184 9.58 12.27 -3.14
N GLY A 185 9.18 11.18 -3.80
CA GLY A 185 10.07 10.33 -4.59
C GLY A 185 10.76 11.11 -5.72
N LEU A 186 10.00 11.91 -6.46
CA LEU A 186 10.53 12.77 -7.52
C LEU A 186 11.50 13.81 -6.98
N VAL A 187 11.17 14.45 -5.86
CA VAL A 187 12.06 15.42 -5.18
C VAL A 187 13.34 14.74 -4.72
N ALA A 188 13.23 13.55 -4.10
CA ALA A 188 14.38 12.78 -3.63
C ALA A 188 15.33 12.43 -4.79
N VAL A 189 14.80 11.93 -5.92
CA VAL A 189 15.60 11.61 -7.11
C VAL A 189 16.17 12.87 -7.75
N HIS A 190 15.45 13.98 -7.77
CA HIS A 190 15.94 15.21 -8.33
C HIS A 190 17.22 15.69 -7.63
N PHE A 191 17.28 15.63 -6.31
CA PHE A 191 18.46 16.04 -5.54
C PHE A 191 19.50 14.93 -5.38
N PHE A 192 19.09 13.66 -5.39
CA PHE A 192 19.93 12.51 -5.06
C PHE A 192 19.77 11.36 -6.06
N GLN A 193 19.94 11.66 -7.37
CA GLN A 193 19.72 10.70 -8.46
C GLN A 193 20.49 9.39 -8.28
N ALA A 194 21.72 9.45 -7.79
CA ALA A 194 22.55 8.27 -7.55
C ALA A 194 21.97 7.31 -6.46
N LEU A 195 21.08 7.80 -5.62
CA LEU A 195 20.43 7.02 -4.55
C LEU A 195 19.10 6.39 -5.00
N ASN A 196 18.63 6.65 -6.24
CA ASN A 196 17.36 6.14 -6.72
C ASN A 196 17.19 4.61 -6.51
N PRO A 197 18.17 3.74 -6.81
CA PRO A 197 18.03 2.32 -6.52
C PRO A 197 17.85 2.00 -5.03
N LEU A 198 18.47 2.79 -4.14
CA LEU A 198 18.32 2.63 -2.70
C LEU A 198 16.94 3.08 -2.20
N PHE A 199 16.36 4.09 -2.83
CA PHE A 199 14.99 4.51 -2.53
C PHE A 199 13.96 3.42 -2.86
N MET A 200 14.18 2.61 -3.91
CA MET A 200 13.35 1.44 -4.20
C MET A 200 13.42 0.40 -3.07
N SER A 201 14.63 0.08 -2.61
CA SER A 201 14.79 -0.89 -1.50
C SER A 201 14.24 -0.36 -0.17
N PHE A 202 14.36 0.95 0.08
CA PHE A 202 13.75 1.62 1.22
C PHE A 202 12.20 1.50 1.19
N ALA A 203 11.58 1.78 0.04
CA ALA A 203 10.14 1.62 -0.14
C ALA A 203 9.71 0.16 0.03
N ALA A 204 10.46 -0.79 -0.54
CA ALA A 204 10.23 -2.23 -0.33
C ALA A 204 10.24 -2.61 1.15
N GLY A 205 11.19 -2.07 1.93
CA GLY A 205 11.25 -2.27 3.38
C GLY A 205 10.00 -1.78 4.10
N ALA A 206 9.53 -0.58 3.75
CA ALA A 206 8.29 -0.03 4.28
C ALA A 206 7.08 -0.91 3.97
N MET A 207 6.91 -1.32 2.70
CA MET A 207 5.81 -2.17 2.24
C MET A 207 5.84 -3.57 2.89
N ILE A 208 7.02 -4.18 3.05
CA ILE A 208 7.17 -5.46 3.75
C ILE A 208 6.73 -5.33 5.21
N PHE A 209 7.19 -4.29 5.91
CA PHE A 209 6.81 -4.07 7.31
C PHE A 209 5.29 -3.93 7.44
N ILE A 210 4.66 -3.09 6.63
CA ILE A 210 3.21 -2.89 6.61
C ILE A 210 2.48 -4.22 6.38
N SER A 211 2.88 -4.99 5.37
CA SER A 211 2.25 -6.27 5.05
C SER A 211 2.30 -7.25 6.24
N LEU A 212 3.42 -7.32 6.94
CA LEU A 212 3.64 -8.27 8.03
C LEU A 212 3.07 -7.79 9.37
N ASP A 213 3.15 -6.49 9.68
CA ASP A 213 2.74 -5.93 10.97
C ASP A 213 1.26 -5.55 11.00
N GLU A 214 0.66 -5.22 9.86
CA GLU A 214 -0.73 -4.77 9.79
C GLU A 214 -1.65 -5.75 9.08
N LEU A 215 -1.40 -6.08 7.81
CA LEU A 215 -2.32 -6.91 7.02
C LEU A 215 -2.38 -8.36 7.52
N PHE A 216 -1.25 -8.95 7.86
CA PHE A 216 -1.21 -10.33 8.37
C PHE A 216 -1.92 -10.48 9.73
N PRO A 217 -1.68 -9.65 10.76
CA PRO A 217 -2.44 -9.68 12.01
C PRO A 217 -3.93 -9.39 11.83
N MET A 218 -4.30 -8.48 10.91
CA MET A 218 -5.69 -8.21 10.57
C MET A 218 -6.39 -9.48 10.06
N ALA A 219 -5.80 -10.18 9.11
CA ALA A 219 -6.35 -11.45 8.59
C ALA A 219 -6.48 -12.52 9.67
N LYS A 220 -5.50 -12.63 10.56
CA LYS A 220 -5.46 -13.62 11.65
C LYS A 220 -6.64 -13.50 12.61
N ARG A 221 -7.18 -12.28 12.81
CA ARG A 221 -8.35 -12.04 13.68
C ARG A 221 -9.60 -12.79 13.20
N TYR A 222 -9.76 -12.96 11.89
CA TYR A 222 -10.92 -13.63 11.29
C TYR A 222 -10.84 -15.16 11.36
N LYS A 223 -9.68 -15.74 11.75
CA LYS A 223 -9.47 -17.20 11.89
C LYS A 223 -9.84 -17.98 10.62
N LYS A 224 -9.59 -17.41 9.45
CA LYS A 224 -9.90 -17.99 8.12
C LYS A 224 -8.65 -18.08 7.26
N THR A 225 -7.62 -18.77 7.74
CA THR A 225 -6.31 -18.88 7.11
C THR A 225 -6.38 -19.37 5.65
N SER A 226 -7.28 -20.31 5.34
CA SER A 226 -7.45 -20.81 3.97
C SER A 226 -7.88 -19.72 2.98
N LEU A 227 -8.75 -18.78 3.40
CA LEU A 227 -9.17 -17.66 2.55
C LEU A 227 -8.06 -16.62 2.38
N PHE A 228 -7.26 -16.38 3.42
CA PHE A 228 -6.08 -15.53 3.33
C PHE A 228 -5.05 -16.10 2.35
N VAL A 229 -4.75 -17.39 2.48
CA VAL A 229 -3.85 -18.10 1.55
C VAL A 229 -4.40 -18.08 0.12
N LEU A 230 -5.71 -18.25 -0.07
CA LEU A 230 -6.33 -18.09 -1.39
C LEU A 230 -6.09 -16.68 -1.97
N GLY A 231 -6.18 -15.63 -1.14
CA GLY A 231 -5.84 -14.27 -1.56
C GLY A 231 -4.40 -14.14 -2.06
N ILE A 232 -3.44 -14.73 -1.31
CA ILE A 232 -2.03 -14.77 -1.73
C ILE A 232 -1.87 -15.51 -3.07
N PHE A 233 -2.54 -16.66 -3.27
CA PHE A 233 -2.46 -17.35 -4.56
C PHE A 233 -3.02 -16.50 -5.72
N LEU A 234 -4.12 -15.79 -5.50
CA LEU A 234 -4.68 -14.88 -6.50
C LEU A 234 -3.71 -13.73 -6.82
N SER A 235 -2.99 -13.21 -5.81
CA SER A 235 -1.99 -12.16 -6.03
C SER A 235 -0.82 -12.66 -6.88
N ILE A 236 -0.35 -13.89 -6.69
CA ILE A 236 0.68 -14.50 -7.55
C ILE A 236 0.22 -14.56 -9.00
N PHE A 237 -1.02 -14.99 -9.24
CA PHE A 237 -1.57 -15.05 -10.58
C PHE A 237 -1.62 -13.67 -11.25
N VAL A 238 -2.12 -12.66 -10.53
CA VAL A 238 -2.19 -11.28 -11.06
C VAL A 238 -0.79 -10.70 -11.30
N TYR A 239 0.12 -10.88 -10.35
CA TYR A 239 1.51 -10.44 -10.49
C TYR A 239 2.18 -11.04 -11.72
N LEU A 240 2.11 -12.36 -11.90
CA LEU A 240 2.68 -13.04 -13.08
C LEU A 240 2.02 -12.55 -14.39
N SER A 241 0.72 -12.29 -14.37
CA SER A 241 0.03 -11.72 -15.53
C SER A 241 0.57 -10.32 -15.87
N LEU A 242 0.81 -9.48 -14.87
CA LEU A 242 1.38 -8.15 -15.07
C LEU A 242 2.81 -8.22 -15.60
N THR A 243 3.66 -9.11 -15.09
CA THR A 243 5.05 -9.25 -15.56
C THR A 243 5.14 -9.77 -17.00
N ILE A 244 4.16 -10.57 -17.46
CA ILE A 244 4.07 -11.01 -18.86
C ILE A 244 3.60 -9.87 -19.78
N LEU A 245 2.64 -9.05 -19.30
CA LEU A 245 2.06 -7.96 -20.10
C LEU A 245 2.96 -6.74 -20.19
N ILE A 246 3.77 -6.53 -19.17
CA ILE A 246 4.65 -5.35 -19.05
C ILE A 246 6.09 -5.87 -18.87
N PRO A 247 6.76 -6.21 -19.96
CA PRO A 247 8.18 -6.58 -19.85
C PRO A 247 8.99 -5.39 -19.38
N GLY A 248 9.77 -5.59 -18.31
CA GLY A 248 10.62 -4.59 -17.66
C GLY A 248 11.79 -4.12 -18.52
#